data_b906d847fe472b718a4a27bb2fddf484
#
_entry.id   b906d847fe472b718a4a27bb2fddf484
#
_cell.length_a   1.000
_cell.length_b   1.000
_cell.length_c   1.000
_cell.angle_alpha   90.00
_cell.angle_beta   90.00
_cell.angle_gamma   90.00
#
_symmetry.space_group_name_H-M   'P 1'
#
loop_
_entity.id
_entity.type
_entity.pdbx_description
1 polymer ?
#
loop_
_entity_poly.entity_id
_entity_poly.type
_entity_poly.pdbx_seq_one_letter_code
_entity_poly.pdbx_strand_id
1 'polypeptide(L)'
;MTKIITIITDCDNTLMPDAPSLLLKDNGINPQDFWDKISEMVDDKWDPPIAWMTEIVNLMNDGKIKQNTNAKLKEFGASIEVYPGASTFIDEMNETLGNELDVKLEGYVVSSGIESIMKGTKISQSFTDIFGGSLYEQNGVISGIKSSITFTEKTKFIFAINKGISSEIREKPYDVNNFIDYSQRRVPFENMIYLG
;
A
#
# COMPACT_ATOMS: atom_id res chain seq x y z
N MET A 1 -13.63 -14.10 23.53
CA MET A 1 -12.78 -13.16 22.75
C MET A 1 -13.59 -12.76 21.52
N THR A 2 -13.74 -11.47 21.27
CA THR A 2 -14.41 -10.97 20.07
C THR A 2 -13.67 -11.48 18.82
N LYS A 3 -14.41 -12.06 17.88
CA LYS A 3 -13.85 -12.60 16.65
C LYS A 3 -13.37 -11.47 15.75
N ILE A 4 -12.13 -11.57 15.23
CA ILE A 4 -11.60 -10.59 14.28
C ILE A 4 -11.87 -11.08 12.86
N ILE A 5 -12.42 -10.20 12.03
CA ILE A 5 -12.52 -10.35 10.57
C ILE A 5 -11.64 -9.28 9.94
N THR A 6 -10.81 -9.68 9.00
CA THR A 6 -9.88 -8.77 8.35
C THR A 6 -10.27 -8.55 6.89
N ILE A 7 -10.39 -7.29 6.50
CA ILE A 7 -10.56 -6.87 5.11
C ILE A 7 -9.22 -6.34 4.61
N ILE A 8 -8.66 -6.97 3.60
CA ILE A 8 -7.41 -6.60 2.97
C ILE A 8 -7.73 -6.07 1.58
N THR A 9 -7.24 -4.88 1.25
CA THR A 9 -7.55 -4.26 -0.05
C THR A 9 -6.28 -3.92 -0.81
N ASP A 10 -6.36 -3.90 -2.15
CA ASP A 10 -5.46 -3.10 -2.97
C ASP A 10 -5.80 -1.60 -2.80
N CYS A 11 -5.02 -0.70 -3.39
CA CYS A 11 -5.23 0.74 -3.23
C CYS A 11 -5.55 1.43 -4.55
N ASP A 12 -4.59 1.45 -5.49
CA ASP A 12 -4.73 2.12 -6.78
C ASP A 12 -5.87 1.49 -7.60
N ASN A 13 -6.78 2.31 -8.11
CA ASN A 13 -8.00 1.92 -8.82
C ASN A 13 -8.99 1.04 -8.01
N THR A 14 -8.74 0.86 -6.69
CA THR A 14 -9.63 0.15 -5.77
C THR A 14 -10.21 1.09 -4.71
N LEU A 15 -9.37 1.85 -4.01
CA LEU A 15 -9.80 2.82 -2.98
C LEU A 15 -9.64 4.27 -3.46
N MET A 16 -8.79 4.51 -4.44
CA MET A 16 -8.51 5.82 -5.03
C MET A 16 -8.05 5.65 -6.48
N PRO A 17 -8.02 6.72 -7.30
CA PRO A 17 -7.41 6.68 -8.63
C PRO A 17 -5.91 6.33 -8.56
N ASP A 18 -5.36 5.88 -9.69
CA ASP A 18 -3.94 5.54 -9.85
C ASP A 18 -3.01 6.69 -9.44
N ALA A 19 -2.40 6.57 -8.27
CA ALA A 19 -1.59 7.62 -7.66
C ALA A 19 -0.33 7.96 -8.47
N PRO A 20 0.42 7.01 -9.06
CA PRO A 20 1.53 7.33 -9.94
C PRO A 20 1.12 8.22 -11.11
N SER A 21 0.02 7.91 -11.80
CA SER A 21 -0.46 8.75 -12.91
C SER A 21 -0.91 10.14 -12.46
N LEU A 22 -1.48 10.27 -11.27
CA LEU A 22 -1.81 11.58 -10.69
C LEU A 22 -0.54 12.38 -10.38
N LEU A 23 0.49 11.75 -9.81
CA LEU A 23 1.77 12.39 -9.51
C LEU A 23 2.47 12.89 -10.79
N LEU A 24 2.44 12.09 -11.86
CA LEU A 24 2.97 12.49 -13.17
C LEU A 24 2.23 13.70 -13.72
N LYS A 25 0.88 13.69 -13.73
CA LYS A 25 0.06 14.80 -14.18
C LYS A 25 0.30 16.10 -13.41
N ASP A 26 0.44 16.00 -12.07
CA ASP A 26 0.74 17.15 -11.21
C ASP A 26 2.08 17.82 -11.56
N ASN A 27 3.00 17.07 -12.16
CA ASN A 27 4.30 17.56 -12.63
C ASN A 27 4.35 17.81 -14.14
N GLY A 28 3.20 17.82 -14.84
CA GLY A 28 3.13 18.09 -16.28
C GLY A 28 3.69 16.97 -17.15
N ILE A 29 3.82 15.76 -16.64
CA ILE A 29 4.29 14.58 -17.36
C ILE A 29 3.08 13.80 -17.87
N ASN A 30 3.12 13.40 -19.14
CA ASN A 30 2.06 12.56 -19.73
C ASN A 30 2.14 11.12 -19.16
N PRO A 31 1.12 10.63 -18.45
CA PRO A 31 1.15 9.27 -17.92
C PRO A 31 1.23 8.18 -19.00
N GLN A 32 0.65 8.43 -20.20
CA GLN A 32 0.69 7.43 -21.26
C GLN A 32 2.14 7.16 -21.70
N ASP A 33 2.92 8.23 -21.97
CA ASP A 33 4.32 8.09 -22.38
C ASP A 33 5.17 7.40 -21.31
N PHE A 34 4.84 7.64 -20.04
CA PHE A 34 5.48 6.96 -18.91
C PHE A 34 5.15 5.46 -18.90
N TRP A 35 3.87 5.10 -18.99
CA TRP A 35 3.46 3.70 -18.95
C TRP A 35 3.89 2.92 -20.19
N ASP A 36 3.98 3.56 -21.35
CA ASP A 36 4.54 2.94 -22.56
C ASP A 36 6.02 2.58 -22.34
N LYS A 37 6.81 3.49 -21.76
CA LYS A 37 8.19 3.20 -21.36
C LYS A 37 8.30 2.06 -20.34
N ILE A 38 7.40 2.04 -19.34
CA ILE A 38 7.39 0.94 -18.35
C ILE A 38 7.06 -0.38 -19.02
N SER A 39 6.15 -0.40 -19.99
CA SER A 39 5.82 -1.60 -20.76
C SER A 39 7.05 -2.17 -21.49
N GLU A 40 7.87 -1.30 -22.12
CA GLU A 40 9.13 -1.71 -22.74
C GLU A 40 10.11 -2.33 -21.72
N MET A 41 10.23 -1.75 -20.51
CA MET A 41 11.06 -2.32 -19.44
C MET A 41 10.56 -3.70 -19.01
N VAL A 42 9.24 -3.88 -18.90
CA VAL A 42 8.64 -5.18 -18.55
C VAL A 42 8.90 -6.23 -19.63
N ASP A 43 8.86 -5.85 -20.91
CA ASP A 43 9.25 -6.73 -22.02
C ASP A 43 10.70 -7.17 -21.90
N ASP A 44 11.58 -6.30 -21.38
CA ASP A 44 12.98 -6.58 -21.02
C ASP A 44 13.15 -7.34 -19.69
N LYS A 45 12.04 -7.91 -19.14
CA LYS A 45 12.00 -8.75 -17.94
C LYS A 45 12.19 -8.03 -16.60
N TRP A 46 11.95 -6.74 -16.57
CA TRP A 46 11.84 -6.04 -15.29
C TRP A 46 10.58 -6.47 -14.55
N ASP A 47 10.68 -6.58 -13.24
CA ASP A 47 9.49 -6.68 -12.39
C ASP A 47 8.69 -5.35 -12.46
N PRO A 48 7.38 -5.37 -12.78
CA PRO A 48 6.62 -4.16 -13.03
C PRO A 48 6.66 -3.12 -11.90
N PRO A 49 6.43 -3.46 -10.62
CA PRO A 49 6.61 -2.52 -9.50
C PRO A 49 8.01 -1.92 -9.42
N ILE A 50 9.05 -2.69 -9.64
CA ILE A 50 10.42 -2.19 -9.62
C ILE A 50 10.67 -1.25 -10.81
N ALA A 51 10.17 -1.59 -12.00
CA ALA A 51 10.35 -0.78 -13.20
C ALA A 51 9.78 0.64 -13.01
N TRP A 52 8.50 0.75 -12.68
CA TRP A 52 7.86 2.06 -12.56
C TRP A 52 8.37 2.87 -11.36
N MET A 53 8.66 2.23 -10.22
CA MET A 53 9.24 2.94 -9.06
C MET A 53 10.64 3.47 -9.38
N THR A 54 11.45 2.71 -10.12
CA THR A 54 12.77 3.15 -10.57
C THR A 54 12.65 4.39 -11.47
N GLU A 55 11.71 4.38 -12.42
CA GLU A 55 11.54 5.52 -13.31
C GLU A 55 10.99 6.76 -12.56
N ILE A 56 10.08 6.60 -11.59
CA ILE A 56 9.66 7.71 -10.72
C ILE A 56 10.86 8.31 -9.97
N VAL A 57 11.75 7.47 -9.40
CA VAL A 57 12.96 7.94 -8.72
C VAL A 57 13.89 8.67 -9.69
N ASN A 58 14.06 8.18 -10.92
CA ASN A 58 14.84 8.85 -11.95
C ASN A 58 14.27 10.26 -12.27
N LEU A 59 12.96 10.35 -12.45
CA LEU A 59 12.28 11.61 -12.69
C LEU A 59 12.41 12.61 -11.52
N MET A 60 12.44 12.13 -10.28
CA MET A 60 12.74 12.94 -9.09
C MET A 60 14.19 13.45 -9.12
N ASN A 61 15.15 12.58 -9.42
CA ASN A 61 16.57 12.94 -9.50
C ASN A 61 16.87 13.90 -10.64
N ASP A 62 16.15 13.81 -11.75
CA ASP A 62 16.20 14.75 -12.87
C ASP A 62 15.52 16.10 -12.58
N GLY A 63 14.88 16.24 -11.41
CA GLY A 63 14.12 17.44 -11.03
C GLY A 63 12.79 17.61 -11.78
N LYS A 64 12.31 16.58 -12.48
CA LYS A 64 11.04 16.59 -13.22
C LYS A 64 9.84 16.37 -12.30
N ILE A 65 10.02 15.64 -11.18
CA ILE A 65 9.03 15.47 -10.12
C ILE A 65 9.48 16.26 -8.90
N LYS A 66 8.63 17.19 -8.43
CA LYS A 66 8.94 18.12 -7.32
C LYS A 66 8.75 17.46 -5.94
N GLN A 67 7.93 16.43 -5.86
CA GLN A 67 7.67 15.65 -4.64
C GLN A 67 8.81 14.64 -4.40
N ASN A 68 9.99 15.14 -4.15
CA ASN A 68 11.24 14.38 -4.04
C ASN A 68 11.65 14.03 -2.60
N THR A 69 10.71 14.07 -1.65
CA THR A 69 10.86 13.60 -0.26
C THR A 69 9.62 12.81 0.15
N ASN A 70 9.76 11.90 1.13
CA ASN A 70 8.61 11.15 1.65
C ASN A 70 7.55 12.08 2.27
N ALA A 71 7.97 13.20 2.88
CA ALA A 71 7.06 14.20 3.41
C ALA A 71 6.22 14.86 2.30
N LYS A 72 6.84 15.31 1.20
CA LYS A 72 6.13 15.88 0.06
C LYS A 72 5.22 14.88 -0.65
N LEU A 73 5.62 13.60 -0.72
CA LEU A 73 4.75 12.54 -1.24
C LEU A 73 3.52 12.34 -0.36
N LYS A 74 3.69 12.43 0.97
CA LYS A 74 2.57 12.37 1.91
C LYS A 74 1.65 13.57 1.78
N GLU A 75 2.19 14.77 1.63
CA GLU A 75 1.41 16.00 1.34
C GLU A 75 0.64 15.88 0.02
N PHE A 76 1.27 15.36 -1.03
CA PHE A 76 0.59 15.07 -2.30
C PHE A 76 -0.55 14.06 -2.08
N GLY A 77 -0.32 12.99 -1.31
CA GLY A 77 -1.36 12.02 -0.95
C GLY A 77 -2.57 12.68 -0.29
N ALA A 78 -2.36 13.68 0.57
CA ALA A 78 -3.46 14.41 1.22
C ALA A 78 -4.35 15.20 0.24
N SER A 79 -3.85 15.51 -0.97
CA SER A 79 -4.61 16.17 -2.03
C SER A 79 -5.41 15.19 -2.91
N ILE A 80 -5.15 13.89 -2.82
CA ILE A 80 -5.85 12.88 -3.64
C ILE A 80 -7.26 12.66 -3.09
N GLU A 81 -8.24 12.79 -3.98
CA GLU A 81 -9.62 12.46 -3.69
C GLU A 81 -9.81 10.93 -3.78
N VAL A 82 -10.19 10.31 -2.66
CA VAL A 82 -10.46 8.88 -2.58
C VAL A 82 -11.88 8.58 -3.06
N TYR A 83 -12.14 7.35 -3.49
CA TYR A 83 -13.48 6.96 -3.94
C TYR A 83 -14.51 7.07 -2.81
N PRO A 84 -15.78 7.36 -3.13
CA PRO A 84 -16.83 7.48 -2.13
C PRO A 84 -16.91 6.25 -1.23
N GLY A 85 -16.90 6.48 0.09
CA GLY A 85 -16.90 5.42 1.10
C GLY A 85 -15.55 4.80 1.42
N ALA A 86 -14.51 4.97 0.57
CA ALA A 86 -13.21 4.31 0.78
C ALA A 86 -12.54 4.66 2.12
N SER A 87 -12.76 5.85 2.65
CA SER A 87 -12.18 6.29 3.93
C SER A 87 -13.03 5.99 5.16
N THR A 88 -14.23 5.43 5.02
CA THR A 88 -15.18 5.25 6.12
C THR A 88 -15.76 3.85 6.24
N PHE A 89 -15.69 3.04 5.18
CA PHE A 89 -16.43 1.77 5.13
C PHE A 89 -16.04 0.78 6.24
N ILE A 90 -14.79 0.76 6.71
CA ILE A 90 -14.36 -0.10 7.83
C ILE A 90 -15.07 0.32 9.12
N ASP A 91 -15.14 1.62 9.37
CA ASP A 91 -15.79 2.15 10.57
C ASP A 91 -17.32 1.94 10.51
N GLU A 92 -17.94 2.24 9.35
CA GLU A 92 -19.36 2.01 9.12
C GLU A 92 -19.75 0.52 9.25
N MET A 93 -18.91 -0.38 8.75
CA MET A 93 -19.13 -1.83 8.93
C MET A 93 -18.96 -2.27 10.38
N ASN A 94 -18.04 -1.68 11.15
CA ASN A 94 -17.91 -1.96 12.57
C ASN A 94 -19.13 -1.45 13.35
N GLU A 95 -19.66 -0.28 13.02
CA GLU A 95 -20.86 0.28 13.67
C GLU A 95 -22.11 -0.56 13.41
N THR A 96 -22.24 -1.12 12.22
CA THR A 96 -23.40 -1.94 11.81
C THR A 96 -23.17 -3.42 12.17
N LEU A 97 -22.33 -4.11 11.42
CA LEU A 97 -22.13 -5.55 11.54
C LEU A 97 -21.35 -5.95 12.78
N GLY A 98 -20.40 -5.12 13.22
CA GLY A 98 -19.56 -5.40 14.39
C GLY A 98 -20.39 -5.58 15.65
N ASN A 99 -21.35 -4.69 15.86
CA ASN A 99 -22.25 -4.75 17.03
C ASN A 99 -23.26 -5.88 16.95
N GLU A 100 -23.80 -6.16 15.75
CA GLU A 100 -24.81 -7.22 15.58
C GLU A 100 -24.22 -8.62 15.70
N LEU A 101 -23.00 -8.83 15.24
CA LEU A 101 -22.36 -10.15 15.15
C LEU A 101 -21.30 -10.41 16.22
N ASP A 102 -21.05 -9.47 17.15
CA ASP A 102 -19.94 -9.51 18.13
C ASP A 102 -18.59 -9.80 17.45
N VAL A 103 -18.31 -9.08 16.37
CA VAL A 103 -17.08 -9.17 15.62
C VAL A 103 -16.38 -7.82 15.56
N LYS A 104 -15.05 -7.82 15.41
CA LYS A 104 -14.26 -6.63 15.10
C LYS A 104 -13.74 -6.74 13.68
N LEU A 105 -14.06 -5.76 12.83
CA LEU A 105 -13.46 -5.65 11.51
C LEU A 105 -12.19 -4.82 11.57
N GLU A 106 -11.14 -5.30 10.94
CA GLU A 106 -9.87 -4.59 10.76
C GLU A 106 -9.58 -4.46 9.27
N GLY A 107 -9.25 -3.25 8.82
CA GLY A 107 -8.87 -2.96 7.45
C GLY A 107 -7.37 -2.87 7.28
N TYR A 108 -6.83 -3.48 6.23
CA TYR A 108 -5.43 -3.36 5.83
C TYR A 108 -5.33 -3.06 4.34
N VAL A 109 -4.45 -2.14 3.98
CA VAL A 109 -4.08 -1.93 2.58
C VAL A 109 -2.78 -2.68 2.29
N VAL A 110 -2.75 -3.47 1.23
CA VAL A 110 -1.55 -4.16 0.74
C VAL A 110 -1.43 -3.91 -0.76
N SER A 111 -0.64 -2.93 -1.15
CA SER A 111 -0.56 -2.40 -2.50
C SER A 111 0.88 -2.30 -3.01
N SER A 112 1.05 -2.36 -4.32
CA SER A 112 2.32 -2.03 -4.97
C SER A 112 2.59 -0.52 -5.03
N GLY A 113 1.61 0.32 -4.70
CA GLY A 113 1.72 1.78 -4.67
C GLY A 113 2.74 2.31 -3.66
N ILE A 114 3.06 3.61 -3.75
CA ILE A 114 4.01 4.26 -2.83
C ILE A 114 3.35 4.50 -1.47
N GLU A 115 3.90 3.86 -0.42
CA GLU A 115 3.35 3.89 0.93
C GLU A 115 3.17 5.31 1.48
N SER A 116 4.13 6.21 1.21
CA SER A 116 4.06 7.61 1.68
C SER A 116 2.87 8.36 1.10
N ILE A 117 2.54 8.13 -0.18
CA ILE A 117 1.35 8.71 -0.83
C ILE A 117 0.08 8.18 -0.17
N MET A 118 -0.06 6.86 -0.08
CA MET A 118 -1.24 6.20 0.49
C MET A 118 -1.49 6.64 1.94
N LYS A 119 -0.44 6.71 2.76
CA LYS A 119 -0.50 7.21 4.15
C LYS A 119 -0.83 8.70 4.27
N GLY A 120 -0.68 9.45 3.20
CA GLY A 120 -1.13 10.84 3.11
C GLY A 120 -2.63 11.00 2.92
N THR A 121 -3.28 10.03 2.30
CA THR A 121 -4.70 10.08 1.96
C THR A 121 -5.62 9.90 3.18
N LYS A 122 -6.91 10.23 3.02
CA LYS A 122 -7.93 10.01 4.06
C LYS A 122 -8.13 8.54 4.42
N ILE A 123 -7.74 7.60 3.54
CA ILE A 123 -7.80 6.16 3.80
C ILE A 123 -7.05 5.79 5.10
N SER A 124 -5.93 6.47 5.38
CA SER A 124 -5.11 6.20 6.57
C SER A 124 -5.83 6.41 7.92
N GLN A 125 -7.01 7.00 7.92
CA GLN A 125 -7.76 7.30 9.16
C GLN A 125 -8.56 6.10 9.67
N SER A 126 -9.06 5.23 8.78
CA SER A 126 -9.91 4.09 9.13
C SER A 126 -9.23 2.72 8.97
N PHE A 127 -8.11 2.66 8.27
CA PHE A 127 -7.37 1.41 8.12
C PHE A 127 -6.37 1.18 9.26
N THR A 128 -6.25 -0.06 9.70
CA THR A 128 -5.35 -0.49 10.78
C THR A 128 -3.88 -0.28 10.39
N ASP A 129 -3.50 -0.62 9.16
CA ASP A 129 -2.20 -0.31 8.58
C ASP A 129 -2.26 -0.28 7.04
N ILE A 130 -1.26 0.39 6.45
CA ILE A 130 -1.09 0.52 5.00
C ILE A 130 0.31 0.03 4.64
N PHE A 131 0.39 -1.04 3.85
CA PHE A 131 1.62 -1.60 3.33
C PHE A 131 1.78 -1.23 1.86
N GLY A 132 2.91 -0.61 1.53
CA GLY A 132 3.24 -0.17 0.19
C GLY A 132 4.73 -0.25 -0.10
N GLY A 133 5.11 0.06 -1.33
CA GLY A 133 6.49 0.30 -1.70
C GLY A 133 7.03 1.53 -0.97
N SER A 134 8.24 1.46 -0.43
CA SER A 134 8.88 2.58 0.26
C SER A 134 10.11 3.07 -0.49
N LEU A 135 10.30 4.38 -0.48
CA LEU A 135 11.42 5.05 -1.14
C LEU A 135 12.50 5.42 -0.13
N TYR A 136 13.76 5.24 -0.54
CA TYR A 136 14.93 5.56 0.27
C TYR A 136 15.25 7.04 0.13
N GLU A 137 15.20 7.75 1.26
CA GLU A 137 15.52 9.16 1.35
C GLU A 137 16.87 9.34 2.06
N GLN A 138 17.77 10.07 1.44
CA GLN A 138 19.09 10.39 1.96
C GLN A 138 19.40 11.86 1.68
N ASN A 139 19.95 12.57 2.67
CA ASN A 139 20.29 14.00 2.58
C ASN A 139 19.11 14.89 2.13
N GLY A 140 17.89 14.53 2.55
CA GLY A 140 16.69 15.30 2.26
C GLY A 140 16.11 15.11 0.86
N VAL A 141 16.55 14.10 0.12
CA VAL A 141 16.00 13.74 -1.18
C VAL A 141 15.86 12.23 -1.35
N ILE A 142 14.84 11.80 -2.08
CA ILE A 142 14.67 10.41 -2.46
C ILE A 142 15.73 10.06 -3.50
N SER A 143 16.48 8.98 -3.26
CA SER A 143 17.58 8.51 -4.11
C SER A 143 17.46 7.08 -4.56
N GLY A 144 16.44 6.33 -4.12
CA GLY A 144 16.27 4.93 -4.49
C GLY A 144 15.01 4.29 -3.94
N ILE A 145 14.83 3.02 -4.24
CA ILE A 145 13.77 2.17 -3.71
C ILE A 145 14.30 1.51 -2.44
N LYS A 146 13.59 1.61 -1.32
CA LYS A 146 13.91 0.94 -0.07
C LYS A 146 13.27 -0.43 0.00
N SER A 147 12.02 -0.54 -0.41
CA SER A 147 11.29 -1.80 -0.53
C SER A 147 10.18 -1.68 -1.58
N SER A 148 9.84 -2.79 -2.21
CA SER A 148 8.73 -2.90 -3.15
C SER A 148 7.80 -4.02 -2.72
N ILE A 149 6.51 -3.87 -2.97
CA ILE A 149 5.53 -4.95 -2.86
C ILE A 149 5.20 -5.41 -4.27
N THR A 150 5.79 -6.52 -4.67
CA THR A 150 5.52 -7.18 -5.94
C THR A 150 4.36 -8.17 -5.79
N PHE A 151 4.02 -8.91 -6.83
CA PHE A 151 2.82 -9.79 -6.81
C PHE A 151 2.85 -10.81 -5.65
N THR A 152 3.96 -11.47 -5.43
CA THR A 152 4.10 -12.48 -4.36
C THR A 152 4.33 -11.88 -2.99
N GLU A 153 4.87 -10.66 -2.90
CA GLU A 153 5.10 -9.96 -1.65
C GLU A 153 3.80 -9.64 -0.90
N LYS A 154 2.68 -9.43 -1.61
CA LYS A 154 1.36 -9.27 -0.98
C LYS A 154 1.04 -10.42 -0.02
N THR A 155 1.38 -11.66 -0.41
CA THR A 155 1.20 -12.86 0.42
C THR A 155 1.95 -12.77 1.76
N LYS A 156 3.16 -12.21 1.77
CA LYS A 156 3.94 -12.01 3.02
C LYS A 156 3.17 -11.18 4.03
N PHE A 157 2.55 -10.08 3.60
CA PHE A 157 1.77 -9.22 4.49
C PHE A 157 0.49 -9.89 4.97
N ILE A 158 -0.19 -10.67 4.12
CA ILE A 158 -1.34 -11.48 4.52
C ILE A 158 -0.96 -12.48 5.63
N PHE A 159 0.18 -13.18 5.48
CA PHE A 159 0.70 -14.06 6.51
C PHE A 159 1.11 -13.32 7.79
N ALA A 160 1.67 -12.10 7.67
CA ALA A 160 2.01 -11.29 8.83
C ALA A 160 0.76 -10.88 9.63
N ILE A 161 -0.32 -10.49 8.96
CA ILE A 161 -1.62 -10.20 9.59
C ILE A 161 -2.18 -11.47 10.26
N ASN A 162 -2.17 -12.60 9.54
CA ASN A 162 -2.62 -13.89 10.07
C ASN A 162 -1.90 -14.26 11.37
N LYS A 163 -0.59 -14.06 11.42
CA LYS A 163 0.27 -14.38 12.57
C LYS A 163 0.24 -13.33 13.67
N GLY A 164 -0.30 -12.14 13.43
CA GLY A 164 -0.31 -11.04 14.40
C GLY A 164 1.00 -10.27 14.53
N ILE A 165 1.86 -10.32 13.51
CA ILE A 165 3.17 -9.64 13.45
C ILE A 165 3.20 -8.51 12.42
N SER A 166 2.04 -8.04 11.97
CA SER A 166 1.92 -7.01 10.92
C SER A 166 2.61 -5.71 11.28
N SER A 167 2.60 -5.29 12.55
CA SER A 167 3.29 -4.08 13.02
C SER A 167 4.83 -4.16 12.93
N GLU A 168 5.40 -5.36 13.02
CA GLU A 168 6.84 -5.59 13.09
C GLU A 168 7.44 -6.05 11.75
N ILE A 169 6.59 -6.44 10.79
CA ILE A 169 7.02 -7.10 9.54
C ILE A 169 7.98 -6.24 8.70
N ARG A 170 7.93 -4.91 8.82
CA ARG A 170 8.84 -4.01 8.11
C ARG A 170 10.26 -4.05 8.68
N GLU A 171 10.38 -4.26 9.98
CA GLU A 171 11.67 -4.30 10.69
C GLU A 171 12.25 -5.71 10.74
N LYS A 172 11.37 -6.70 10.84
CA LYS A 172 11.71 -8.12 10.98
C LYS A 172 11.03 -8.98 9.90
N PRO A 173 11.34 -8.79 8.63
CA PRO A 173 10.63 -9.46 7.53
C PRO A 173 10.76 -10.99 7.56
N TYR A 174 11.82 -11.53 8.17
CA TYR A 174 12.05 -12.97 8.29
C TYR A 174 11.15 -13.66 9.33
N ASP A 175 10.54 -12.89 10.25
CA ASP A 175 9.64 -13.45 11.28
C ASP A 175 8.36 -14.05 10.66
N VAL A 176 8.04 -13.70 9.41
CA VAL A 176 6.96 -14.35 8.66
C VAL A 176 7.20 -15.86 8.49
N ASN A 177 8.46 -16.32 8.54
CA ASN A 177 8.82 -17.74 8.44
C ASN A 177 8.73 -18.50 9.78
N ASN A 178 8.61 -17.78 10.92
CA ASN A 178 8.49 -18.43 12.21
C ASN A 178 7.22 -19.28 12.27
N PHE A 179 7.36 -20.52 12.76
CA PHE A 179 6.22 -21.39 12.94
C PHE A 179 5.33 -20.85 14.09
N ILE A 180 4.04 -20.72 13.80
CA ILE A 180 2.99 -20.44 14.78
C ILE A 180 1.88 -21.45 14.53
N ASP A 181 1.52 -22.20 15.57
CA ASP A 181 0.43 -23.14 15.47
C ASP A 181 -0.85 -22.46 14.97
N TYR A 182 -1.63 -23.16 14.15
CA TYR A 182 -2.83 -22.59 13.54
C TYR A 182 -3.83 -22.07 14.58
N SER A 183 -3.96 -22.77 15.70
CA SER A 183 -4.83 -22.40 16.83
C SER A 183 -4.38 -21.13 17.57
N GLN A 184 -3.13 -20.72 17.40
CA GLN A 184 -2.54 -19.54 18.03
C GLN A 184 -2.45 -18.32 17.09
N ARG A 185 -2.88 -18.46 15.86
CA ARG A 185 -2.87 -17.37 14.89
C ARG A 185 -3.90 -16.32 15.25
N ARG A 186 -3.50 -15.05 15.12
CA ARG A 186 -4.35 -13.91 15.51
C ARG A 186 -5.62 -13.83 14.66
N VAL A 187 -5.49 -13.98 13.35
CA VAL A 187 -6.61 -13.96 12.40
C VAL A 187 -6.49 -15.17 11.49
N PRO A 188 -7.31 -16.22 11.66
CA PRO A 188 -7.36 -17.35 10.74
C PRO A 188 -7.73 -16.93 9.32
N PHE A 189 -7.24 -17.64 8.29
CA PHE A 189 -7.47 -17.26 6.89
C PHE A 189 -8.95 -17.23 6.49
N GLU A 190 -9.78 -18.11 7.10
CA GLU A 190 -11.23 -18.10 6.89
C GLU A 190 -11.93 -16.84 7.40
N ASN A 191 -11.24 -16.01 8.16
CA ASN A 191 -11.70 -14.71 8.62
C ASN A 191 -11.08 -13.54 7.84
N MET A 192 -10.46 -13.81 6.68
CA MET A 192 -9.85 -12.79 5.84
C MET A 192 -10.59 -12.68 4.51
N ILE A 193 -10.82 -11.44 4.07
CA ILE A 193 -11.41 -11.10 2.78
C ILE A 193 -10.39 -10.23 2.05
N TYR A 194 -10.06 -10.58 0.80
CA TYR A 194 -9.21 -9.77 -0.07
C TYR A 194 -10.06 -9.12 -1.17
N LEU A 195 -9.86 -7.81 -1.38
CA LEU A 195 -10.52 -6.98 -2.39
C LEU A 195 -9.47 -6.33 -3.29
N GLY A 196 -9.59 -6.51 -4.62
CA GLY A 196 -8.69 -5.94 -5.61
C GLY A 196 -8.40 -6.84 -6.78
#